data_c235bed15904e0678a1a79512720e568
#
_entry.id   c235bed15904e0678a1a79512720e568
#
_cell.length_a   1.000
_cell.length_b   1.000
_cell.length_c   1.000
_cell.angle_alpha   90.00
_cell.angle_beta   90.00
_cell.angle_gamma   90.00
#
_symmetry.space_group_name_H-M   'P 1'
#
loop_
_entity.id
_entity.type
_entity.pdbx_description
1 polymer ?
#
loop_
_entity_poly.entity_id
_entity_poly.type
_entity_poly.pdbx_seq_one_letter_code
_entity_poly.pdbx_strand_id
1 'polypeptide(L)'
;MVSLPILYSFRRCPYAIRARLALLHSNSIVELREVVLRDRPLSLLEYSPKGTVPVLVLPNGEILEESMDIMLWCIGEEMLIGDWQELVELNDNEFKVNLDRYKYPDRFDDAASMEFHRNKCLEILNSFNQRLDGGFMMGNGLTIADLILVPFVRQFANTDRDWFEQQDIPNVKRWMNGILQSELFISSMTKYKQWQDDDDLAYFPK
;
A
#
# COMPACT_ATOMS: atom_id res chain seq x y z
N MET A 1 8.66 -15.04 27.06
CA MET A 1 8.03 -15.08 25.73
C MET A 1 8.55 -13.88 24.95
N VAL A 2 9.00 -14.07 23.71
CA VAL A 2 9.39 -12.95 22.85
C VAL A 2 8.10 -12.23 22.46
N SER A 3 7.98 -10.95 22.78
CA SER A 3 6.82 -10.16 22.34
C SER A 3 6.90 -9.96 20.82
N LEU A 4 5.77 -10.08 20.14
CA LEU A 4 5.69 -9.80 18.70
C LEU A 4 5.63 -8.29 18.45
N PRO A 5 6.07 -7.82 17.28
CA PRO A 5 5.77 -6.45 16.84
C PRO A 5 4.27 -6.23 16.75
N ILE A 6 3.80 -4.99 16.97
CA ILE A 6 2.38 -4.61 16.89
C ILE A 6 2.17 -3.76 15.64
N LEU A 7 1.30 -4.21 14.73
CA LEU A 7 0.95 -3.48 13.51
C LEU A 7 -0.44 -2.84 13.63
N TYR A 8 -0.50 -1.53 13.70
CA TYR A 8 -1.74 -0.78 13.47
C TYR A 8 -1.97 -0.61 11.98
N SER A 9 -3.12 -1.06 11.50
CA SER A 9 -3.38 -1.18 10.06
C SER A 9 -4.85 -0.88 9.74
N PHE A 10 -5.08 -0.34 8.54
CA PHE A 10 -6.40 -0.24 7.97
C PHE A 10 -6.40 -0.93 6.60
N ARG A 11 -7.12 -2.02 6.47
CA ARG A 11 -7.12 -2.91 5.30
C ARG A 11 -7.31 -2.21 3.95
N ARG A 12 -8.03 -1.08 3.90
CA ARG A 12 -8.29 -0.35 2.66
C ARG A 12 -7.30 0.77 2.36
N CYS A 13 -6.39 1.09 3.29
CA CYS A 13 -5.35 2.09 3.08
C CYS A 13 -4.23 1.50 2.20
N PRO A 14 -3.86 2.13 1.07
CA PRO A 14 -2.83 1.60 0.19
C PRO A 14 -1.46 1.53 0.88
N TYR A 15 -1.12 2.46 1.74
CA TYR A 15 0.10 2.40 2.54
C TYR A 15 0.11 1.23 3.53
N ALA A 16 -1.03 0.94 4.17
CA ALA A 16 -1.15 -0.23 5.03
C ALA A 16 -1.12 -1.56 4.24
N ILE A 17 -1.61 -1.57 3.00
CA ILE A 17 -1.48 -2.74 2.11
C ILE A 17 -0.02 -2.98 1.75
N ARG A 18 0.79 -1.94 1.49
CA ARG A 18 2.24 -2.08 1.30
C ARG A 18 2.89 -2.84 2.45
N ALA A 19 2.68 -2.39 3.68
CA ALA A 19 3.23 -3.03 4.88
C ALA A 19 2.77 -4.49 5.01
N ARG A 20 1.49 -4.77 4.79
CA ARG A 20 0.95 -6.13 4.83
C ARG A 20 1.58 -7.04 3.78
N LEU A 21 1.76 -6.56 2.55
CA LEU A 21 2.40 -7.32 1.47
C LEU A 21 3.86 -7.66 1.82
N ALA A 22 4.60 -6.71 2.38
CA ALA A 22 5.98 -6.91 2.79
C ALA A 22 6.09 -7.93 3.94
N LEU A 23 5.25 -7.82 4.97
CA LEU A 23 5.19 -8.76 6.08
C LEU A 23 4.84 -10.19 5.64
N LEU A 24 3.90 -10.32 4.70
CA LEU A 24 3.55 -11.61 4.10
C LEU A 24 4.69 -12.20 3.29
N HIS A 25 5.34 -11.39 2.46
CA HIS A 25 6.46 -11.82 1.64
C HIS A 25 7.63 -12.34 2.48
N SER A 26 7.94 -11.64 3.58
CA SER A 26 9.03 -12.01 4.50
C SER A 26 8.62 -13.08 5.53
N ASN A 27 7.36 -13.51 5.56
CA ASN A 27 6.80 -14.37 6.61
C ASN A 27 6.97 -13.81 8.03
N SER A 28 7.01 -12.49 8.18
CA SER A 28 7.13 -11.83 9.47
C SER A 28 5.78 -11.79 10.19
N ILE A 29 5.71 -12.42 11.36
CA ILE A 29 4.48 -12.50 12.16
C ILE A 29 4.41 -11.28 13.10
N VAL A 30 3.24 -10.62 13.11
CA VAL A 30 2.95 -9.47 13.99
C VAL A 30 1.60 -9.64 14.68
N GLU A 31 1.39 -8.97 15.82
CA GLU A 31 0.07 -8.69 16.36
C GLU A 31 -0.60 -7.62 15.49
N LEU A 32 -1.74 -7.92 14.90
CA LEU A 32 -2.45 -6.96 14.04
C LEU A 32 -3.57 -6.28 14.82
N ARG A 33 -3.57 -4.95 14.79
CA ARG A 33 -4.62 -4.08 15.31
C ARG A 33 -5.30 -3.35 14.15
N GLU A 34 -6.46 -3.89 13.71
CA GLU A 34 -7.24 -3.25 12.62
C GLU A 34 -7.89 -1.97 13.13
N VAL A 35 -7.59 -0.84 12.48
CA VAL A 35 -8.01 0.50 12.87
C VAL A 35 -9.21 0.94 12.03
N VAL A 36 -10.16 1.61 12.65
CA VAL A 36 -11.17 2.43 11.97
C VAL A 36 -10.76 3.90 12.06
N LEU A 37 -10.43 4.53 10.93
CA LEU A 37 -9.80 5.87 10.90
C LEU A 37 -10.65 7.00 11.51
N ARG A 38 -11.97 6.83 11.65
CA ARG A 38 -12.85 7.77 12.34
C ARG A 38 -12.93 7.52 13.86
N ASP A 39 -12.39 6.38 14.33
CA ASP A 39 -12.44 5.92 15.71
C ASP A 39 -11.09 5.24 16.01
N ARG A 40 -10.07 6.07 16.19
CA ARG A 40 -8.69 5.61 16.39
C ARG A 40 -8.47 5.23 17.86
N PRO A 41 -7.83 4.07 18.14
CA PRO A 41 -7.50 3.71 19.52
C PRO A 41 -6.47 4.69 20.10
N LEU A 42 -6.59 4.99 21.40
CA LEU A 42 -5.68 5.90 22.11
C LEU A 42 -4.23 5.42 22.02
N SER A 43 -4.00 4.12 22.13
CA SER A 43 -2.67 3.52 22.01
C SER A 43 -1.99 3.81 20.66
N LEU A 44 -2.74 3.89 19.55
CA LEU A 44 -2.16 4.34 18.26
C LEU A 44 -1.67 5.80 18.37
N LEU A 45 -2.47 6.69 18.98
CA LEU A 45 -2.12 8.11 19.08
C LEU A 45 -0.96 8.36 20.05
N GLU A 46 -0.76 7.48 21.04
CA GLU A 46 0.39 7.51 21.95
C GLU A 46 1.69 7.14 21.21
N TYR A 47 1.66 6.14 20.32
CA TYR A 47 2.81 5.74 19.51
C TYR A 47 3.04 6.68 18.31
N SER A 48 1.98 7.15 17.67
CA SER A 48 2.05 8.01 16.48
C SER A 48 0.98 9.12 16.57
N PRO A 49 1.35 10.32 17.06
CA PRO A 49 0.43 11.45 17.17
C PRO A 49 -0.20 11.88 15.83
N LYS A 50 0.42 11.53 14.68
CA LYS A 50 -0.17 11.74 13.34
C LYS A 50 -1.49 10.98 13.20
N GLY A 51 -1.67 9.86 13.92
CA GLY A 51 -2.85 8.98 13.84
C GLY A 51 -3.07 8.37 12.46
N THR A 52 -2.02 8.28 11.65
CA THR A 52 -2.03 7.62 10.33
C THR A 52 -1.71 6.14 10.47
N VAL A 53 -1.98 5.37 9.43
CA VAL A 53 -1.63 3.95 9.34
C VAL A 53 -0.95 3.66 7.99
N PRO A 54 0.01 2.70 7.95
CA PRO A 54 0.40 1.76 9.01
C PRO A 54 1.32 2.39 10.07
N VAL A 55 1.34 1.78 11.26
CA VAL A 55 2.37 2.00 12.29
C VAL A 55 2.79 0.64 12.82
N LEU A 56 4.09 0.38 12.89
CA LEU A 56 4.65 -0.84 13.46
C LEU A 56 5.46 -0.49 14.72
N VAL A 57 5.07 -1.06 15.85
CA VAL A 57 5.78 -0.93 17.12
C VAL A 57 6.59 -2.19 17.35
N LEU A 58 7.92 -2.06 17.40
CA LEU A 58 8.83 -3.19 17.61
C LEU A 58 8.96 -3.55 19.10
N PRO A 59 9.34 -4.79 19.44
CA PRO A 59 9.51 -5.22 20.83
C PRO A 59 10.55 -4.44 21.63
N ASN A 60 11.50 -3.80 20.98
CA ASN A 60 12.51 -2.93 21.60
C ASN A 60 12.01 -1.49 21.88
N GLY A 61 10.72 -1.19 21.51
CA GLY A 61 10.12 0.12 21.66
C GLY A 61 10.35 1.07 20.47
N GLU A 62 11.05 0.66 19.44
CA GLU A 62 11.20 1.41 18.19
C GLU A 62 9.87 1.45 17.45
N ILE A 63 9.56 2.61 16.82
CA ILE A 63 8.29 2.85 16.12
C ILE A 63 8.60 3.20 14.67
N LEU A 64 8.04 2.43 13.74
CA LEU A 64 8.11 2.69 12.32
C LEU A 64 6.76 3.25 11.86
N GLU A 65 6.72 4.54 11.51
CA GLU A 65 5.48 5.25 11.16
C GLU A 65 5.18 5.30 9.66
N GLU A 66 6.20 5.07 8.82
CA GLU A 66 6.04 5.12 7.38
C GLU A 66 5.99 3.70 6.77
N SER A 67 5.14 3.52 5.77
CA SER A 67 5.00 2.21 5.13
C SER A 67 6.30 1.70 4.52
N MET A 68 7.15 2.59 4.03
CA MET A 68 8.44 2.22 3.46
C MET A 68 9.43 1.74 4.53
N ASP A 69 9.45 2.37 5.71
CA ASP A 69 10.31 1.92 6.81
C ASP A 69 9.92 0.52 7.26
N ILE A 70 8.61 0.23 7.33
CA ILE A 70 8.10 -1.11 7.64
C ILE A 70 8.51 -2.12 6.55
N MET A 71 8.39 -1.75 5.27
CA MET A 71 8.82 -2.62 4.17
C MET A 71 10.31 -2.93 4.25
N LEU A 72 11.16 -1.91 4.41
CA LEU A 72 12.62 -2.05 4.48
C LEU A 72 13.07 -2.81 5.74
N TRP A 73 12.29 -2.73 6.83
CA TRP A 73 12.57 -3.51 8.03
C TRP A 73 12.42 -5.02 7.83
N CYS A 74 11.49 -5.46 6.97
CA CYS A 74 11.16 -6.88 6.84
C CYS A 74 11.55 -7.50 5.49
N ILE A 75 11.80 -6.72 4.44
CA ILE A 75 12.16 -7.23 3.11
C ILE A 75 13.69 -7.41 3.01
N GLY A 76 14.13 -8.53 2.43
CA GLY A 76 15.53 -8.81 2.16
C GLY A 76 16.09 -7.99 0.99
N GLU A 77 17.43 -7.85 0.94
CA GLU A 77 18.14 -7.06 -0.08
C GLU A 77 17.91 -7.56 -1.50
N GLU A 78 17.59 -8.84 -1.67
CA GLU A 78 17.30 -9.46 -2.97
C GLU A 78 16.06 -8.86 -3.67
N MET A 79 15.18 -8.20 -2.91
CA MET A 79 14.00 -7.49 -3.43
C MET A 79 14.30 -6.04 -3.82
N LEU A 80 15.43 -5.48 -3.34
CA LEU A 80 15.79 -4.07 -3.50
C LEU A 80 16.60 -3.85 -4.78
N ILE A 81 16.05 -4.23 -5.92
CA ILE A 81 16.71 -4.13 -7.23
C ILE A 81 16.14 -2.99 -8.08
N GLY A 82 17.03 -2.44 -8.93
CA GLY A 82 16.68 -1.36 -9.87
C GLY A 82 16.45 -0.01 -9.20
N ASP A 83 15.71 0.84 -9.87
CA ASP A 83 15.40 2.23 -9.51
C ASP A 83 14.12 2.35 -8.67
N TRP A 84 13.90 1.42 -7.74
CA TRP A 84 12.67 1.37 -6.92
C TRP A 84 12.46 2.66 -6.11
N GLN A 85 13.52 3.35 -5.68
CA GLN A 85 13.42 4.63 -4.94
C GLN A 85 12.78 5.72 -5.81
N GLU A 86 13.15 5.82 -7.08
CA GLU A 86 12.55 6.77 -8.01
C GLU A 86 11.06 6.48 -8.22
N LEU A 87 10.69 5.19 -8.26
CA LEU A 87 9.28 4.78 -8.35
C LEU A 87 8.49 5.10 -7.09
N VAL A 88 9.10 5.01 -5.90
CA VAL A 88 8.47 5.47 -4.63
C VAL A 88 8.20 6.97 -4.71
N GLU A 89 9.22 7.77 -5.08
CA GLU A 89 9.08 9.22 -5.19
C GLU A 89 7.98 9.61 -6.19
N LEU A 90 7.99 9.01 -7.37
CA LEU A 90 6.98 9.24 -8.39
C LEU A 90 5.57 8.87 -7.89
N ASN A 91 5.45 7.73 -7.21
CA ASN A 91 4.16 7.30 -6.68
C ASN A 91 3.67 8.20 -5.56
N ASP A 92 4.50 8.51 -4.58
CA ASP A 92 4.06 9.16 -3.34
C ASP A 92 3.90 10.68 -3.54
N ASN A 93 4.74 11.31 -4.38
CA ASN A 93 4.73 12.76 -4.61
C ASN A 93 3.88 13.19 -5.80
N GLU A 94 3.69 12.34 -6.83
CA GLU A 94 2.93 12.71 -8.02
C GLU A 94 1.66 11.86 -8.20
N PHE A 95 1.81 10.53 -8.32
CA PHE A 95 0.67 9.66 -8.58
C PHE A 95 -0.38 9.75 -7.47
N LYS A 96 0.05 9.62 -6.21
CA LYS A 96 -0.86 9.65 -5.05
C LYS A 96 -1.51 11.02 -4.86
N VAL A 97 -0.78 12.10 -5.09
CA VAL A 97 -1.31 13.46 -5.01
C VAL A 97 -2.44 13.68 -6.02
N ASN A 98 -2.23 13.25 -7.26
CA ASN A 98 -3.26 13.34 -8.29
C ASN A 98 -4.40 12.35 -8.07
N LEU A 99 -4.10 11.13 -7.60
CA LEU A 99 -5.13 10.14 -7.25
C LEU A 99 -6.07 10.65 -6.16
N ASP A 100 -5.57 11.33 -5.13
CA ASP A 100 -6.42 11.86 -4.07
C ASP A 100 -7.34 12.98 -4.59
N ARG A 101 -6.85 13.88 -5.42
CA ARG A 101 -7.65 14.94 -6.06
C ARG A 101 -8.68 14.38 -7.03
N TYR A 102 -8.31 13.35 -7.77
CA TYR A 102 -9.26 12.63 -8.63
C TYR A 102 -10.36 11.95 -7.81
N LYS A 103 -9.99 11.25 -6.73
CA LYS A 103 -10.92 10.43 -5.96
C LYS A 103 -11.77 11.21 -4.97
N TYR A 104 -11.25 12.31 -4.44
CA TYR A 104 -11.85 13.10 -3.37
C TYR A 104 -11.82 14.60 -3.71
N PRO A 105 -12.37 15.02 -4.86
CA PRO A 105 -12.25 16.41 -5.32
C PRO A 105 -12.75 17.42 -4.28
N ASP A 106 -13.80 17.09 -3.55
CA ASP A 106 -14.39 17.97 -2.52
C ASP A 106 -13.48 18.25 -1.31
N ARG A 107 -12.33 17.59 -1.22
CA ARG A 107 -11.37 17.81 -0.11
C ARG A 107 -10.29 18.82 -0.43
N PHE A 108 -10.22 19.26 -1.68
CA PHE A 108 -9.17 20.13 -2.18
C PHE A 108 -9.81 21.37 -2.81
N ASP A 109 -9.29 22.54 -2.45
CA ASP A 109 -9.60 23.78 -3.16
C ASP A 109 -8.62 23.88 -4.35
N ASP A 110 -8.93 23.13 -5.40
CA ASP A 110 -8.08 23.00 -6.58
C ASP A 110 -8.81 23.57 -7.82
N ALA A 111 -8.14 24.46 -8.53
CA ALA A 111 -8.67 25.03 -9.79
C ALA A 111 -8.69 24.01 -10.94
N ALA A 112 -7.91 22.93 -10.83
CA ALA A 112 -7.86 21.87 -11.84
C ALA A 112 -9.05 20.91 -11.70
N SER A 113 -9.52 20.41 -12.84
CA SER A 113 -10.65 19.48 -12.85
C SER A 113 -10.23 18.08 -12.36
N MET A 114 -11.22 17.30 -11.94
CA MET A 114 -11.04 15.89 -11.60
C MET A 114 -10.42 15.10 -12.76
N GLU A 115 -10.83 15.38 -14.00
CA GLU A 115 -10.28 14.77 -15.22
C GLU A 115 -8.81 15.12 -15.44
N PHE A 116 -8.39 16.34 -15.11
CA PHE A 116 -6.97 16.74 -15.18
C PHE A 116 -6.12 15.81 -14.30
N HIS A 117 -6.52 15.60 -13.05
CA HIS A 117 -5.80 14.75 -12.11
C HIS A 117 -5.84 13.27 -12.52
N ARG A 118 -6.98 12.81 -13.03
CA ARG A 118 -7.10 11.46 -13.61
C ARG A 118 -6.12 11.25 -14.76
N ASN A 119 -6.02 12.23 -15.66
CA ASN A 119 -5.14 12.16 -16.82
C ASN A 119 -3.66 12.21 -16.41
N LYS A 120 -3.30 12.97 -15.36
CA LYS A 120 -1.94 12.94 -14.78
C LYS A 120 -1.58 11.56 -14.24
N CYS A 121 -2.50 10.89 -13.56
CA CYS A 121 -2.29 9.50 -13.17
C CYS A 121 -2.13 8.57 -14.40
N LEU A 122 -2.92 8.77 -15.46
CA LEU A 122 -2.82 7.95 -16.67
C LEU A 122 -1.48 8.15 -17.38
N GLU A 123 -0.93 9.37 -17.44
CA GLU A 123 0.41 9.64 -17.97
C GLU A 123 1.48 8.79 -17.26
N ILE A 124 1.44 8.71 -15.93
CA ILE A 124 2.33 7.86 -15.13
C ILE A 124 2.09 6.37 -15.42
N LEU A 125 0.82 5.95 -15.51
CA LEU A 125 0.49 4.55 -15.83
C LEU A 125 0.96 4.16 -17.24
N ASN A 126 1.00 5.08 -18.20
CA ASN A 126 1.57 4.82 -19.52
C ASN A 126 3.09 4.55 -19.43
N SER A 127 3.83 5.24 -18.58
CA SER A 127 5.25 4.95 -18.35
C SER A 127 5.43 3.56 -17.68
N PHE A 128 4.57 3.21 -16.73
CA PHE A 128 4.58 1.88 -16.14
C PHE A 128 4.21 0.80 -17.17
N ASN A 129 3.26 1.08 -18.08
CA ASN A 129 2.87 0.15 -19.12
C ASN A 129 4.02 -0.22 -20.07
N GLN A 130 4.89 0.74 -20.36
CA GLN A 130 6.11 0.50 -21.16
C GLN A 130 7.13 -0.32 -20.36
N ARG A 131 7.33 -0.05 -19.07
CA ARG A 131 8.26 -0.75 -18.19
C ARG A 131 7.86 -2.22 -17.95
N LEU A 132 6.58 -2.52 -17.92
CA LEU A 132 6.00 -3.84 -17.64
C LEU A 132 6.04 -4.83 -18.81
N ASP A 133 6.84 -4.59 -19.84
CA ASP A 133 7.00 -5.54 -20.95
C ASP A 133 7.56 -6.90 -20.48
N GLY A 134 8.45 -6.89 -19.47
CA GLY A 134 8.97 -8.09 -18.81
C GLY A 134 8.02 -8.76 -17.80
N GLY A 135 6.83 -8.19 -17.57
CA GLY A 135 5.81 -8.72 -16.65
C GLY A 135 5.80 -8.15 -15.24
N PHE A 136 6.92 -7.64 -14.73
CA PHE A 136 7.06 -6.97 -13.44
C PHE A 136 7.82 -5.65 -13.60
N MET A 137 7.76 -4.78 -12.58
CA MET A 137 8.37 -3.45 -12.64
C MET A 137 9.88 -3.49 -12.85
N MET A 138 10.56 -4.51 -12.35
CA MET A 138 12.02 -4.71 -12.46
C MET A 138 12.38 -6.00 -13.21
N GLY A 139 11.65 -6.32 -14.29
CA GLY A 139 11.95 -7.47 -15.16
C GLY A 139 11.03 -8.66 -14.99
N ASN A 140 11.57 -9.85 -14.72
CA ASN A 140 10.82 -11.11 -14.84
C ASN A 140 10.31 -11.67 -13.50
N GLY A 141 10.56 -10.99 -12.38
CA GLY A 141 10.19 -11.44 -11.04
C GLY A 141 9.61 -10.34 -10.17
N LEU A 142 8.84 -10.74 -9.17
CA LEU A 142 8.27 -9.84 -8.17
C LEU A 142 9.39 -9.15 -7.38
N THR A 143 9.30 -7.82 -7.26
CA THR A 143 10.25 -7.00 -6.52
C THR A 143 9.54 -6.06 -5.56
N ILE A 144 10.32 -5.33 -4.76
CA ILE A 144 9.77 -4.31 -3.86
C ILE A 144 8.94 -3.27 -4.64
N ALA A 145 9.37 -2.91 -5.87
CA ALA A 145 8.66 -1.93 -6.71
C ALA A 145 7.21 -2.35 -6.99
N ASP A 146 6.99 -3.63 -7.26
CA ASP A 146 5.65 -4.17 -7.50
C ASP A 146 4.76 -4.06 -6.25
N LEU A 147 5.31 -4.41 -5.08
CA LEU A 147 4.61 -4.33 -3.80
C LEU A 147 4.29 -2.89 -3.39
N ILE A 148 5.17 -1.95 -3.75
CA ILE A 148 5.00 -0.52 -3.51
C ILE A 148 3.84 0.03 -4.32
N LEU A 149 3.78 -0.27 -5.62
CA LEU A 149 2.93 0.42 -6.58
C LEU A 149 1.52 -0.18 -6.68
N VAL A 150 1.41 -1.51 -6.60
CA VAL A 150 0.12 -2.19 -6.86
C VAL A 150 -1.04 -1.72 -5.98
N PRO A 151 -0.88 -1.35 -4.69
CA PRO A 151 -2.00 -0.86 -3.90
C PRO A 151 -2.59 0.46 -4.40
N PHE A 152 -1.75 1.32 -4.96
CA PHE A 152 -2.15 2.64 -5.46
C PHE A 152 -2.76 2.53 -6.85
N VAL A 153 -2.17 1.75 -7.75
CA VAL A 153 -2.75 1.47 -9.08
C VAL A 153 -4.12 0.80 -8.93
N ARG A 154 -4.26 -0.15 -8.00
CA ARG A 154 -5.55 -0.73 -7.63
C ARG A 154 -6.54 0.32 -7.10
N GLN A 155 -6.09 1.25 -6.26
CA GLN A 155 -6.97 2.30 -5.74
C GLN A 155 -7.45 3.22 -6.85
N PHE A 156 -6.57 3.58 -7.79
CA PHE A 156 -6.91 4.37 -8.98
C PHE A 156 -7.93 3.63 -9.86
N ALA A 157 -7.64 2.38 -10.23
CA ALA A 157 -8.53 1.56 -11.05
C ALA A 157 -9.93 1.40 -10.44
N ASN A 158 -10.03 1.32 -9.10
CA ASN A 158 -11.31 1.17 -8.41
C ASN A 158 -12.06 2.50 -8.17
N THR A 159 -11.50 3.63 -8.57
CA THR A 159 -12.21 4.94 -8.50
C THR A 159 -13.25 5.03 -9.60
N ASP A 160 -12.89 4.60 -10.82
CA ASP A 160 -13.81 4.43 -11.97
C ASP A 160 -13.33 3.22 -12.79
N ARG A 161 -13.88 2.06 -12.49
CA ARG A 161 -13.46 0.79 -13.08
C ARG A 161 -13.76 0.72 -14.57
N ASP A 162 -14.92 1.21 -14.98
CA ASP A 162 -15.37 1.15 -16.37
C ASP A 162 -14.49 2.02 -17.26
N TRP A 163 -14.15 3.23 -16.79
CA TRP A 163 -13.21 4.09 -17.48
C TRP A 163 -11.81 3.50 -17.54
N PHE A 164 -11.30 2.92 -16.43
CA PHE A 164 -9.97 2.32 -16.38
C PHE A 164 -9.83 1.16 -17.37
N GLU A 165 -10.86 0.31 -17.50
CA GLU A 165 -10.83 -0.81 -18.44
C GLU A 165 -10.81 -0.38 -19.92
N GLN A 166 -11.22 0.85 -20.24
CA GLN A 166 -11.18 1.39 -21.60
C GLN A 166 -9.80 1.96 -21.97
N GLN A 167 -8.87 2.15 -21.03
CA GLN A 167 -7.56 2.72 -21.31
C GLN A 167 -6.64 1.71 -22.00
N ASP A 168 -5.79 2.17 -22.92
CA ASP A 168 -4.82 1.31 -23.63
C ASP A 168 -3.52 1.14 -22.81
N ILE A 169 -3.63 0.44 -21.70
CA ILE A 169 -2.53 0.08 -20.79
C ILE A 169 -2.55 -1.43 -20.45
N PRO A 170 -2.42 -2.30 -21.47
CA PRO A 170 -2.62 -3.74 -21.31
C PRO A 170 -1.64 -4.39 -20.33
N ASN A 171 -0.39 -3.94 -20.29
CA ASN A 171 0.63 -4.48 -19.39
C ASN A 171 0.33 -4.14 -17.92
N VAL A 172 -0.09 -2.89 -17.63
CA VAL A 172 -0.52 -2.48 -16.29
C VAL A 172 -1.70 -3.32 -15.82
N LYS A 173 -2.70 -3.51 -16.68
CA LYS A 173 -3.89 -4.33 -16.34
C LYS A 173 -3.51 -5.79 -16.05
N ARG A 174 -2.68 -6.40 -16.91
CA ARG A 174 -2.20 -7.78 -16.73
C ARG A 174 -1.40 -7.93 -15.43
N TRP A 175 -0.42 -7.04 -15.20
CA TRP A 175 0.42 -7.00 -14.01
C TRP A 175 -0.42 -6.83 -12.74
N MET A 176 -1.27 -5.80 -12.70
CA MET A 176 -2.13 -5.55 -11.54
C MET A 176 -3.03 -6.75 -11.26
N ASN A 177 -3.74 -7.27 -12.26
CA ASN A 177 -4.65 -8.40 -12.07
C ASN A 177 -3.91 -9.67 -11.64
N GLY A 178 -2.71 -9.93 -12.16
CA GLY A 178 -1.87 -11.05 -11.75
C GLY A 178 -1.51 -10.99 -10.26
N ILE A 179 -1.08 -9.82 -9.78
CA ILE A 179 -0.77 -9.64 -8.36
C ILE A 179 -2.04 -9.71 -7.50
N LEU A 180 -3.14 -9.08 -7.91
CA LEU A 180 -4.40 -9.08 -7.15
C LEU A 180 -5.01 -10.49 -6.98
N GLN A 181 -4.73 -11.41 -7.90
CA GLN A 181 -5.18 -12.80 -7.86
C GLN A 181 -4.20 -13.73 -7.12
N SER A 182 -3.01 -13.26 -6.77
CA SER A 182 -2.02 -14.05 -6.02
C SER A 182 -2.46 -14.30 -4.58
N GLU A 183 -2.01 -15.43 -4.01
CA GLU A 183 -2.22 -15.74 -2.59
C GLU A 183 -1.66 -14.64 -1.67
N LEU A 184 -0.52 -14.05 -2.06
CA LEU A 184 0.11 -12.95 -1.34
C LEU A 184 -0.87 -11.77 -1.17
N PHE A 185 -1.49 -11.32 -2.27
CA PHE A 185 -2.42 -10.20 -2.21
C PHE A 185 -3.73 -10.56 -1.51
N ILE A 186 -4.29 -11.73 -1.81
CA ILE A 186 -5.54 -12.22 -1.18
C ILE A 186 -5.36 -12.29 0.33
N SER A 187 -4.24 -12.84 0.80
CA SER A 187 -3.91 -12.92 2.23
C SER A 187 -3.74 -11.54 2.86
N SER A 188 -3.13 -10.58 2.15
CA SER A 188 -3.00 -9.19 2.63
C SER A 188 -4.35 -8.52 2.88
N MET A 189 -5.38 -8.96 2.17
CA MET A 189 -6.74 -8.42 2.25
C MET A 189 -7.65 -9.17 3.23
N THR A 190 -7.11 -10.08 4.06
CA THR A 190 -7.85 -10.76 5.12
C THR A 190 -8.53 -9.74 6.03
N LYS A 191 -9.82 -9.99 6.32
CA LYS A 191 -10.63 -9.12 7.18
C LYS A 191 -10.39 -9.45 8.64
N TYR A 192 -10.15 -8.40 9.41
CA TYR A 192 -10.11 -8.45 10.88
C TYR A 192 -11.22 -7.54 11.42
N LYS A 193 -11.72 -7.83 12.63
CA LYS A 193 -12.61 -6.89 13.33
C LYS A 193 -11.82 -5.64 13.73
N GLN A 194 -12.51 -4.52 13.94
CA GLN A 194 -11.90 -3.36 14.57
C GLN A 194 -11.34 -3.78 15.92
N TRP A 195 -10.07 -3.46 16.16
CA TRP A 195 -9.41 -3.78 17.41
C TRP A 195 -9.89 -2.87 18.54
N GLN A 196 -10.03 -3.46 19.74
CA GLN A 196 -10.36 -2.81 21.00
C GLN A 196 -9.34 -3.25 22.06
N ASP A 197 -9.11 -2.44 23.11
CA ASP A 197 -8.08 -2.71 24.13
C ASP A 197 -8.25 -4.07 24.84
N ASP A 198 -9.47 -4.57 24.97
CA ASP A 198 -9.77 -5.84 25.65
C ASP A 198 -9.91 -7.03 24.68
N ASP A 199 -9.56 -6.88 23.41
CA ASP A 199 -9.65 -7.93 22.41
C ASP A 199 -8.56 -9.00 22.56
N ASP A 200 -8.89 -10.23 22.20
CA ASP A 200 -7.90 -11.30 21.99
C ASP A 200 -6.90 -10.90 20.90
N LEU A 201 -5.66 -11.38 21.04
CA LEU A 201 -4.59 -11.10 20.08
C LEU A 201 -4.96 -11.65 18.69
N ALA A 202 -4.87 -10.81 17.69
CA ALA A 202 -5.00 -11.19 16.30
C ALA A 202 -3.63 -11.20 15.63
N TYR A 203 -3.27 -12.32 14.99
CA TYR A 203 -1.98 -12.46 14.32
C TYR A 203 -2.11 -12.24 12.82
N PHE A 204 -1.06 -11.66 12.22
CA PHE A 204 -0.91 -11.49 10.79
C PHE A 204 0.54 -11.82 10.38
N PRO A 205 0.76 -12.64 9.34
CA PRO A 205 -0.22 -13.50 8.67
C PRO A 205 -0.89 -14.51 9.59
N LYS A 206 -2.03 -15.05 9.13
CA LYS A 206 -2.73 -16.16 9.85
C LYS A 206 -2.16 -17.49 9.44
#